data_912d77ce9bfaf147080664fadc2fc9c1
#
_entry.id   912d77ce9bfaf147080664fadc2fc9c1
#
_cell.length_a   1.000
_cell.length_b   1.000
_cell.length_c   1.000
_cell.angle_alpha   90.00
_cell.angle_beta   90.00
_cell.angle_gamma   90.00
#
_symmetry.space_group_name_H-M   'P 1'
#
loop_
_entity.id
_entity.type
_entity.pdbx_description
1 polymer ?
#
loop_
_entity_poly.entity_id
_entity_poly.type
_entity_poly.pdbx_seq_one_letter_code
_entity_poly.pdbx_strand_id
1 'polypeptide(L)'
;MNNLISLMSHMPISQVNKNTVEPVYPNNHSYPLDPYSYNNCVLTHNIAYLSQLQVHQLFQIKAENEKLKTENAELKSKNDELQKEVTNVKKRLADCEAELKYERNRGCGHEAKRRCVVSRFKPYFVPPHKFSWTDEKVEQTISSIRSLSDIIKLDRQWNFIKHNQTLQRLYYLIPALVRLNSMVGLDEIKKDIFKKIIYYIQNPHNEEYLHTIISGPPGVGKTEFARIYADIFVRLGVLKSDKFIEIKRDDLVGQYLGQTAPRTRKLLEEAMDGVLFLDEAYSLGNQEKRDSFSKEAIDMINQYLSEQKGKFMFIIAGYEEDLNSCLFAYNQGMRRRFHSHSNISGYKPDELRQIFLV
;
A
#
# COMPACT_ATOMS: atom_id res chain seq x y z
N MET A 1 50.50 9.77 -36.34
CA MET A 1 49.37 9.95 -35.45
C MET A 1 49.37 9.01 -34.22
N ASN A 2 49.79 7.76 -34.31
CA ASN A 2 49.80 6.82 -33.19
C ASN A 2 50.78 7.12 -32.06
N ASN A 3 51.85 7.87 -32.29
CA ASN A 3 52.85 8.28 -31.25
C ASN A 3 52.46 9.48 -30.42
N LEU A 4 51.53 10.33 -30.88
CA LEU A 4 51.00 11.44 -30.12
C LEU A 4 49.95 11.05 -29.10
N ILE A 5 49.21 9.97 -29.38
CA ILE A 5 48.16 9.44 -28.50
C ILE A 5 48.76 8.75 -27.26
N SER A 6 49.93 8.14 -27.38
CA SER A 6 50.64 7.51 -26.27
C SER A 6 51.28 8.51 -25.28
N LEU A 7 51.63 9.68 -25.73
CA LEU A 7 52.23 10.73 -24.86
C LEU A 7 51.21 11.51 -24.03
N MET A 8 49.96 11.56 -24.48
CA MET A 8 48.91 12.29 -23.79
C MET A 8 48.19 11.44 -22.71
N SER A 9 48.39 10.13 -22.65
CA SER A 9 47.75 9.22 -21.66
C SER A 9 48.37 9.28 -20.25
N HIS A 10 49.45 10.00 -20.04
CA HIS A 10 50.17 10.05 -18.76
C HIS A 10 50.24 11.41 -18.06
N MET A 11 49.44 12.40 -18.50
CA MET A 11 49.35 13.66 -17.76
C MET A 11 48.16 13.61 -16.74
N PRO A 12 48.42 13.90 -15.45
CA PRO A 12 47.35 13.95 -14.45
C PRO A 12 46.46 15.19 -14.66
N ILE A 13 45.15 14.93 -14.61
CA ILE A 13 44.03 15.89 -14.84
C ILE A 13 44.00 17.07 -13.83
N SER A 14 44.90 17.08 -12.84
CA SER A 14 44.89 18.08 -11.74
C SER A 14 45.59 19.41 -12.07
N GLN A 15 46.09 19.64 -13.28
CA GLN A 15 46.82 20.88 -13.64
C GLN A 15 46.19 21.71 -14.76
N VAL A 16 44.92 21.55 -15.08
CA VAL A 16 44.23 22.50 -15.97
C VAL A 16 43.58 23.58 -15.11
N ASN A 17 44.40 24.61 -14.86
CA ASN A 17 44.00 25.81 -14.13
C ASN A 17 43.01 26.63 -14.97
N LYS A 18 41.85 26.94 -14.39
CA LYS A 18 40.74 27.70 -14.98
C LYS A 18 40.99 29.22 -14.90
N ASN A 19 42.19 29.68 -15.09
CA ASN A 19 42.44 31.13 -15.10
C ASN A 19 43.06 31.56 -16.41
N THR A 20 42.32 32.36 -17.10
CA THR A 20 42.72 33.47 -18.04
C THR A 20 44.17 33.45 -18.43
N VAL A 21 44.47 32.94 -19.62
CA VAL A 21 45.77 33.20 -20.26
C VAL A 21 45.69 34.59 -20.89
N GLU A 22 46.17 35.60 -20.17
CA GLU A 22 46.56 36.88 -20.79
C GLU A 22 47.72 36.61 -21.74
N PRO A 23 47.75 37.22 -22.96
CA PRO A 23 48.81 37.01 -23.89
C PRO A 23 50.10 37.74 -23.36
N VAL A 24 51.10 36.92 -23.03
CA VAL A 24 52.46 37.44 -22.70
C VAL A 24 53.04 37.99 -23.96
N TYR A 25 53.20 39.33 -24.04
CA TYR A 25 53.96 40.01 -25.10
C TYR A 25 55.47 39.94 -24.77
N PRO A 26 56.33 39.40 -25.65
CA PRO A 26 57.76 39.55 -25.51
C PRO A 26 58.12 40.98 -25.86
N ASN A 27 58.73 41.68 -24.93
CA ASN A 27 59.32 42.99 -25.17
C ASN A 27 60.49 42.93 -26.15
N ASN A 28 60.45 43.91 -27.07
CA ASN A 28 61.56 44.38 -27.89
C ASN A 28 62.07 43.51 -29.04
N HIS A 29 61.55 43.81 -30.24
CA HIS A 29 62.38 44.32 -31.37
C HIS A 29 61.44 44.78 -32.50
N SER A 30 61.67 45.96 -32.96
CA SER A 30 61.02 46.70 -34.03
C SER A 30 61.31 46.06 -35.41
N TYR A 31 60.34 45.28 -35.91
CA TYR A 31 60.18 45.00 -37.36
C TYR A 31 58.64 45.10 -37.67
N PRO A 32 58.31 45.78 -38.78
CA PRO A 32 56.90 45.83 -39.20
C PRO A 32 56.44 44.46 -39.64
N LEU A 33 55.64 43.84 -38.85
CA LEU A 33 55.00 42.60 -39.23
C LEU A 33 53.91 42.89 -40.28
N ASP A 34 54.07 42.25 -41.44
CA ASP A 34 53.08 42.25 -42.48
C ASP A 34 51.71 41.79 -41.94
N PRO A 35 50.62 42.54 -42.16
CA PRO A 35 49.27 42.21 -41.65
C PRO A 35 48.78 40.82 -42.02
N TYR A 36 49.29 40.24 -43.08
CA TYR A 36 48.97 38.84 -43.51
C TYR A 36 49.62 37.79 -42.62
N SER A 37 50.78 38.05 -42.04
CA SER A 37 51.48 37.13 -41.15
C SER A 37 50.77 37.00 -39.80
N TYR A 38 50.23 38.13 -39.26
CA TYR A 38 49.47 38.11 -37.98
C TYR A 38 48.15 37.34 -38.10
N ASN A 39 47.38 37.56 -39.17
CA ASN A 39 46.12 36.88 -39.40
C ASN A 39 46.29 35.33 -39.58
N ASN A 40 47.37 34.90 -40.22
CA ASN A 40 47.68 33.48 -40.37
C ASN A 40 48.05 32.79 -39.02
N CYS A 41 48.77 33.50 -38.16
CA CYS A 41 49.15 33.00 -36.85
C CYS A 41 47.92 32.84 -35.92
N VAL A 42 46.98 33.77 -35.93
CA VAL A 42 45.72 33.73 -35.17
C VAL A 42 44.83 32.64 -35.74
N LEU A 43 44.76 32.47 -37.05
CA LEU A 43 43.93 31.44 -37.67
C LEU A 43 44.45 30.03 -37.36
N THR A 44 45.75 29.79 -37.41
CA THR A 44 46.35 28.49 -37.03
C THR A 44 46.19 28.17 -35.56
N HIS A 45 46.28 29.19 -34.67
CA HIS A 45 46.06 29.01 -33.23
C HIS A 45 44.57 28.64 -32.93
N ASN A 46 43.64 29.32 -33.58
CA ASN A 46 42.21 29.02 -33.44
C ASN A 46 41.85 27.63 -33.99
N ILE A 47 42.44 27.21 -35.11
CA ILE A 47 42.23 25.86 -35.66
C ILE A 47 42.79 24.78 -34.71
N ALA A 48 43.97 25.02 -34.12
CA ALA A 48 44.55 24.10 -33.14
C ALA A 48 43.71 24.01 -31.88
N TYR A 49 43.16 25.11 -31.37
CA TYR A 49 42.26 25.14 -30.22
C TYR A 49 40.94 24.40 -30.49
N LEU A 50 40.30 24.63 -31.64
CA LEU A 50 39.08 23.94 -32.04
C LEU A 50 39.30 22.42 -32.21
N SER A 51 40.45 22.01 -32.76
CA SER A 51 40.81 20.60 -32.88
C SER A 51 40.99 19.92 -31.53
N GLN A 52 41.60 20.62 -30.53
CA GLN A 52 41.72 20.12 -29.16
C GLN A 52 40.36 20.00 -28.46
N LEU A 53 39.44 20.94 -28.66
CA LEU A 53 38.11 20.92 -28.11
C LEU A 53 37.31 19.74 -28.69
N GLN A 54 37.38 19.48 -29.99
CA GLN A 54 36.74 18.35 -30.64
C GLN A 54 37.31 17.02 -30.14
N VAL A 55 38.59 16.90 -29.97
CA VAL A 55 39.21 15.68 -29.40
C VAL A 55 38.76 15.45 -27.99
N HIS A 56 38.68 16.50 -27.14
CA HIS A 56 38.18 16.36 -25.78
C HIS A 56 36.71 15.90 -25.73
N GLN A 57 35.85 16.48 -26.58
CA GLN A 57 34.44 16.02 -26.69
C GLN A 57 34.32 14.56 -27.13
N LEU A 58 35.14 14.14 -28.09
CA LEU A 58 35.18 12.75 -28.52
C LEU A 58 35.59 11.77 -27.40
N PHE A 59 36.53 12.17 -26.54
CA PHE A 59 36.94 11.40 -25.36
C PHE A 59 35.78 11.28 -24.33
N GLN A 60 35.07 12.40 -24.08
CA GLN A 60 33.91 12.39 -23.18
C GLN A 60 32.78 11.46 -23.71
N ILE A 61 32.43 11.57 -24.98
CA ILE A 61 31.44 10.73 -25.64
C ILE A 61 31.84 9.23 -25.59
N LYS A 62 33.13 8.94 -25.78
CA LYS A 62 33.63 7.57 -25.70
C LYS A 62 33.53 7.01 -24.28
N ALA A 63 33.85 7.78 -23.26
CA ALA A 63 33.71 7.39 -21.86
C ALA A 63 32.25 7.16 -21.46
N GLU A 64 31.34 8.03 -21.93
CA GLU A 64 29.91 7.89 -21.71
C GLU A 64 29.33 6.67 -22.40
N ASN A 65 29.77 6.37 -23.63
CA ASN A 65 29.37 5.16 -24.35
C ASN A 65 29.82 3.86 -23.65
N GLU A 66 31.01 3.83 -23.07
CA GLU A 66 31.47 2.66 -22.29
C GLU A 66 30.65 2.50 -21.01
N LYS A 67 30.30 3.59 -20.33
CA LYS A 67 29.42 3.58 -19.17
C LYS A 67 28.01 3.07 -19.51
N LEU A 68 27.45 3.52 -20.64
CA LEU A 68 26.16 3.06 -21.13
C LEU A 68 26.16 1.57 -21.53
N LYS A 69 27.28 1.06 -22.05
CA LYS A 69 27.44 -0.37 -22.35
C LYS A 69 27.38 -1.22 -21.07
N THR A 70 28.05 -0.78 -20.00
CA THR A 70 28.03 -1.50 -18.71
C THR A 70 26.64 -1.47 -18.08
N GLU A 71 25.97 -0.31 -18.09
CA GLU A 71 24.60 -0.19 -17.59
C GLU A 71 23.61 -1.07 -18.39
N ASN A 72 23.76 -1.15 -19.71
CA ASN A 72 22.93 -2.01 -20.55
C ASN A 72 23.17 -3.49 -20.28
N ALA A 73 24.40 -3.91 -19.98
CA ALA A 73 24.71 -5.28 -19.59
C ALA A 73 24.05 -5.67 -18.24
N GLU A 74 24.11 -4.73 -17.26
CA GLU A 74 23.44 -4.94 -15.98
C GLU A 74 21.91 -5.02 -16.11
N LEU A 75 21.32 -4.13 -16.94
CA LEU A 75 19.87 -4.14 -17.19
C LEU A 75 19.43 -5.43 -17.89
N LYS A 76 20.25 -5.95 -18.81
CA LYS A 76 19.97 -7.21 -19.47
C LYS A 76 19.99 -8.38 -18.49
N SER A 77 20.97 -8.44 -17.59
CA SER A 77 21.03 -9.45 -16.54
C SER A 77 19.82 -9.41 -15.61
N LYS A 78 19.42 -8.21 -15.17
CA LYS A 78 18.22 -8.02 -14.34
C LYS A 78 16.93 -8.43 -15.07
N ASN A 79 16.84 -8.17 -16.35
CA ASN A 79 15.69 -8.57 -17.17
C ASN A 79 15.57 -10.08 -17.28
N ASP A 80 16.69 -10.78 -17.46
CA ASP A 80 16.74 -12.24 -17.52
C ASP A 80 16.33 -12.87 -16.18
N GLU A 81 16.72 -12.25 -15.07
CA GLU A 81 16.33 -12.67 -13.72
C GLU A 81 14.83 -12.51 -13.48
N LEU A 82 14.28 -11.35 -13.85
CA LEU A 82 12.84 -11.07 -13.79
C LEU A 82 12.02 -12.02 -14.67
N GLN A 83 12.52 -12.39 -15.85
CA GLN A 83 11.83 -13.36 -16.69
C GLN A 83 11.77 -14.76 -16.05
N LYS A 84 12.82 -15.18 -15.33
CA LYS A 84 12.82 -16.42 -14.55
C LYS A 84 11.78 -16.36 -13.42
N GLU A 85 11.70 -15.24 -12.70
CA GLU A 85 10.68 -15.05 -11.66
C GLU A 85 9.26 -15.08 -12.23
N VAL A 86 9.00 -14.40 -13.33
CA VAL A 86 7.70 -14.43 -14.01
C VAL A 86 7.31 -15.85 -14.41
N THR A 87 8.27 -16.63 -14.89
CA THR A 87 8.03 -18.03 -15.28
C THR A 87 7.68 -18.89 -14.05
N ASN A 88 8.38 -18.68 -12.93
CA ASN A 88 8.09 -19.37 -11.67
C ASN A 88 6.71 -19.00 -11.12
N VAL A 89 6.35 -17.73 -11.14
CA VAL A 89 5.02 -17.25 -10.71
C VAL A 89 3.91 -17.83 -11.59
N LYS A 90 4.12 -17.89 -12.90
CA LYS A 90 3.16 -18.52 -13.84
C LYS A 90 2.95 -20.01 -13.53
N LYS A 91 4.02 -20.74 -13.22
CA LYS A 91 3.94 -22.15 -12.83
C LYS A 91 3.11 -22.31 -11.53
N ARG A 92 3.43 -21.53 -10.48
CA ARG A 92 2.68 -21.55 -9.23
C ARG A 92 1.20 -21.20 -9.42
N LEU A 93 0.89 -20.29 -10.31
CA LEU A 93 -0.49 -19.94 -10.66
C LEU A 93 -1.22 -21.12 -11.30
N ALA A 94 -0.57 -21.81 -12.22
CA ALA A 94 -1.15 -23.01 -12.86
C ALA A 94 -1.39 -24.15 -11.86
N ASP A 95 -0.46 -24.35 -10.91
CA ASP A 95 -0.59 -25.32 -9.82
C ASP A 95 -1.78 -24.98 -8.92
N CYS A 96 -1.95 -23.71 -8.52
CA CYS A 96 -3.12 -23.25 -7.75
C CYS A 96 -4.45 -23.38 -8.51
N GLU A 97 -4.44 -23.10 -9.82
CA GLU A 97 -5.65 -23.31 -10.66
C GLU A 97 -6.03 -24.79 -10.79
N ALA A 98 -5.04 -25.68 -10.82
CA ALA A 98 -5.28 -27.12 -10.81
C ALA A 98 -5.85 -27.61 -9.48
N GLU A 99 -5.35 -27.11 -8.34
CA GLU A 99 -5.89 -27.39 -7.01
C GLU A 99 -7.33 -26.91 -6.87
N LEU A 100 -7.63 -25.67 -7.30
CA LEU A 100 -8.98 -25.13 -7.30
C LEU A 100 -9.95 -25.92 -8.19
N LYS A 101 -9.47 -26.44 -9.31
CA LYS A 101 -10.27 -27.34 -10.17
C LYS A 101 -10.54 -28.68 -9.50
N TYR A 102 -9.55 -29.22 -8.81
CA TYR A 102 -9.69 -30.47 -8.05
C TYR A 102 -10.68 -30.35 -6.90
N GLU A 103 -10.62 -29.25 -6.13
CA GLU A 103 -11.57 -28.98 -5.04
C GLU A 103 -12.99 -28.71 -5.56
N ARG A 104 -13.13 -28.02 -6.71
CA ARG A 104 -14.44 -27.79 -7.36
C ARG A 104 -15.12 -29.10 -7.79
N ASN A 105 -14.32 -30.08 -8.23
CA ASN A 105 -14.82 -31.39 -8.69
C ASN A 105 -15.08 -32.36 -7.51
N ARG A 106 -14.58 -32.08 -6.32
CA ARG A 106 -14.74 -32.92 -5.13
C ARG A 106 -16.07 -32.73 -4.38
N GLY A 107 -16.99 -31.96 -4.93
CA GLY A 107 -18.36 -31.87 -4.43
C GLY A 107 -18.46 -31.32 -3.01
N CYS A 108 -17.85 -30.17 -2.75
CA CYS A 108 -18.09 -29.44 -1.51
C CYS A 108 -19.57 -29.04 -1.44
N GLY A 109 -20.27 -29.56 -0.45
CA GLY A 109 -21.71 -29.39 -0.25
C GLY A 109 -22.11 -27.91 -0.20
N HIS A 110 -23.40 -27.64 -0.44
CA HIS A 110 -24.01 -26.31 -0.55
C HIS A 110 -23.71 -25.34 0.61
N GLU A 111 -23.28 -25.82 1.78
CA GLU A 111 -22.95 -25.00 2.96
C GLU A 111 -21.63 -24.25 2.86
N ALA A 112 -20.61 -24.80 2.18
CA ALA A 112 -19.31 -24.17 2.05
C ALA A 112 -19.32 -22.98 1.08
N LYS A 113 -20.26 -22.93 0.11
CA LYS A 113 -20.35 -21.85 -0.88
C LYS A 113 -20.84 -20.51 -0.33
N ARG A 114 -21.47 -20.49 0.83
CA ARG A 114 -22.00 -19.25 1.45
C ARG A 114 -20.99 -18.52 2.33
N ARG A 115 -19.89 -19.15 2.74
CA ARG A 115 -18.99 -18.63 3.78
C ARG A 115 -17.72 -17.95 3.29
N CYS A 116 -17.27 -18.25 2.10
CA CYS A 116 -16.00 -17.73 1.61
C CYS A 116 -16.22 -16.77 0.44
N VAL A 117 -16.36 -15.49 0.71
CA VAL A 117 -16.19 -14.45 -0.29
C VAL A 117 -14.68 -14.21 -0.40
N VAL A 118 -14.03 -14.99 -1.26
CA VAL A 118 -12.61 -14.80 -1.56
C VAL A 118 -12.44 -13.42 -2.18
N SER A 119 -11.84 -12.51 -1.43
CA SER A 119 -11.47 -11.21 -1.95
C SER A 119 -10.33 -11.39 -2.97
N ARG A 120 -10.51 -10.83 -4.17
CA ARG A 120 -9.56 -10.90 -5.28
C ARG A 120 -8.42 -9.87 -5.14
N PHE A 121 -7.87 -9.66 -3.97
CA PHE A 121 -6.83 -8.65 -3.81
C PHE A 121 -5.45 -9.30 -3.69
N LYS A 122 -4.71 -9.29 -4.80
CA LYS A 122 -3.26 -9.54 -4.82
C LYS A 122 -2.52 -8.24 -4.51
N PRO A 123 -1.47 -8.26 -3.68
CA PRO A 123 -0.61 -7.08 -3.53
C PRO A 123 0.07 -6.79 -4.87
N TYR A 124 -0.12 -5.59 -5.38
CA TYR A 124 0.56 -5.11 -6.58
C TYR A 124 2.04 -4.91 -6.28
N PHE A 125 2.88 -5.73 -6.90
CA PHE A 125 4.32 -5.50 -6.96
C PHE A 125 4.64 -4.66 -8.21
N VAL A 126 5.24 -3.48 -8.04
CA VAL A 126 5.64 -2.59 -9.14
C VAL A 126 7.15 -2.37 -9.09
N PRO A 127 7.87 -2.54 -10.23
CA PRO A 127 9.32 -2.41 -10.28
C PRO A 127 9.83 -0.97 -10.19
N PRO A 128 11.09 -0.74 -9.78
CA PRO A 128 11.64 0.59 -9.51
C PRO A 128 12.00 1.37 -10.78
N HIS A 129 11.57 2.62 -10.88
CA HIS A 129 11.99 3.58 -11.90
C HIS A 129 12.62 4.86 -11.32
N LYS A 130 13.47 5.54 -12.11
CA LYS A 130 14.48 6.54 -11.77
C LYS A 130 14.02 7.92 -11.25
N PHE A 131 12.78 8.17 -10.87
CA PHE A 131 12.35 9.47 -10.36
C PHE A 131 11.85 9.35 -8.93
N SER A 132 12.62 9.81 -7.95
CA SER A 132 12.18 9.96 -6.56
C SER A 132 12.06 11.44 -6.22
N TRP A 133 11.12 11.78 -5.34
CA TRP A 133 11.08 13.11 -4.73
C TRP A 133 12.26 13.29 -3.80
N THR A 134 12.67 14.57 -3.62
CA THR A 134 13.59 14.95 -2.54
C THR A 134 12.93 14.76 -1.18
N ASP A 135 13.71 14.55 -0.13
CA ASP A 135 13.20 14.36 1.22
C ASP A 135 12.33 15.53 1.68
N GLU A 136 12.71 16.77 1.34
CA GLU A 136 11.91 17.96 1.60
C GLU A 136 10.52 17.90 0.94
N LYS A 137 10.44 17.43 -0.31
CA LYS A 137 9.18 17.30 -1.02
C LYS A 137 8.29 16.21 -0.41
N VAL A 138 8.90 15.12 0.06
CA VAL A 138 8.21 14.03 0.78
C VAL A 138 7.62 14.57 2.07
N GLU A 139 8.39 15.28 2.89
CA GLU A 139 7.94 15.86 4.15
C GLU A 139 6.82 16.89 3.94
N GLN A 140 6.95 17.76 2.95
CA GLN A 140 5.91 18.72 2.56
C GLN A 140 4.61 17.99 2.17
N THR A 141 4.72 16.89 1.41
CA THR A 141 3.55 16.12 0.99
C THR A 141 2.90 15.44 2.19
N ILE A 142 3.66 14.75 3.05
CA ILE A 142 3.13 14.11 4.25
C ILE A 142 2.46 15.16 5.16
N SER A 143 3.09 16.31 5.38
CA SER A 143 2.53 17.38 6.19
C SER A 143 1.30 18.07 5.59
N SER A 144 1.06 17.94 4.30
CA SER A 144 -0.13 18.48 3.61
C SER A 144 -1.35 17.58 3.69
N ILE A 145 -1.18 16.28 4.04
CA ILE A 145 -2.28 15.32 4.12
C ILE A 145 -3.13 15.60 5.35
N ARG A 146 -4.40 16.00 5.15
CA ARG A 146 -5.36 16.33 6.21
C ARG A 146 -6.65 15.52 6.12
N SER A 147 -6.86 14.80 5.02
CA SER A 147 -8.10 14.07 4.74
C SER A 147 -7.87 12.82 3.91
N LEU A 148 -8.88 11.94 3.83
CA LEU A 148 -8.87 10.78 2.94
C LEU A 148 -8.71 11.20 1.47
N SER A 149 -9.34 12.31 1.08
CA SER A 149 -9.24 12.85 -0.29
C SER A 149 -7.82 13.23 -0.66
N ASP A 150 -7.01 13.70 0.29
CA ASP A 150 -5.62 14.05 0.02
C ASP A 150 -4.77 12.79 -0.21
N ILE A 151 -5.06 11.70 0.52
CA ILE A 151 -4.43 10.40 0.25
C ILE A 151 -4.80 9.89 -1.15
N ILE A 152 -6.07 9.99 -1.54
CA ILE A 152 -6.55 9.56 -2.87
C ILE A 152 -5.85 10.34 -4.00
N LYS A 153 -5.57 11.63 -3.82
CA LYS A 153 -4.83 12.45 -4.80
C LYS A 153 -3.40 11.96 -5.07
N LEU A 154 -2.81 11.17 -4.16
CA LEU A 154 -1.49 10.57 -4.37
C LEU A 154 -1.47 9.57 -5.54
N ASP A 155 -2.62 9.08 -5.99
CA ASP A 155 -2.71 8.15 -7.14
C ASP A 155 -1.97 8.67 -8.38
N ARG A 156 -2.09 9.96 -8.67
CA ARG A 156 -1.43 10.62 -9.79
C ARG A 156 0.09 10.79 -9.63
N GLN A 157 0.62 10.51 -8.44
CA GLN A 157 2.00 10.83 -8.06
C GLN A 157 2.85 9.56 -7.81
N TRP A 158 2.32 8.37 -8.12
CA TRP A 158 2.97 7.09 -7.85
C TRP A 158 4.45 7.03 -8.27
N ASN A 159 4.77 7.49 -9.46
CA ASN A 159 6.14 7.45 -9.99
C ASN A 159 7.17 8.18 -9.12
N PHE A 160 6.74 9.10 -8.30
CA PHE A 160 7.60 9.91 -7.42
C PHE A 160 7.65 9.38 -5.98
N ILE A 161 6.57 8.77 -5.49
CA ILE A 161 6.40 8.40 -4.07
C ILE A 161 6.84 6.97 -3.73
N LYS A 162 7.06 6.12 -4.71
CA LYS A 162 7.36 4.68 -4.54
C LYS A 162 8.64 4.37 -3.75
N HIS A 163 9.53 5.33 -3.58
CA HIS A 163 10.76 5.16 -2.82
C HIS A 163 10.63 5.54 -1.34
N ASN A 164 9.52 6.17 -0.94
CA ASN A 164 9.24 6.49 0.46
C ASN A 164 8.25 5.49 1.05
N GLN A 165 8.66 4.77 2.08
CA GLN A 165 7.87 3.70 2.70
C GLN A 165 6.52 4.18 3.24
N THR A 166 6.45 5.36 3.85
CA THR A 166 5.22 5.93 4.40
C THR A 166 4.22 6.28 3.30
N LEU A 167 4.68 6.99 2.25
CA LEU A 167 3.82 7.35 1.12
C LEU A 167 3.38 6.11 0.32
N GLN A 168 4.26 5.11 0.21
CA GLN A 168 3.93 3.84 -0.41
C GLN A 168 2.80 3.11 0.34
N ARG A 169 2.87 3.06 1.67
CA ARG A 169 1.80 2.48 2.50
C ARG A 169 0.48 3.23 2.32
N LEU A 170 0.50 4.57 2.29
CA LEU A 170 -0.68 5.39 2.00
C LEU A 170 -1.23 5.12 0.60
N TYR A 171 -0.37 4.96 -0.40
CA TYR A 171 -0.78 4.66 -1.76
C TYR A 171 -1.55 3.32 -1.87
N TYR A 172 -1.10 2.29 -1.18
CA TYR A 172 -1.79 1.00 -1.19
C TYR A 172 -3.20 1.03 -0.61
N LEU A 173 -3.53 2.05 0.18
CA LEU A 173 -4.88 2.25 0.71
C LEU A 173 -5.85 2.83 -0.32
N ILE A 174 -5.38 3.48 -1.38
CA ILE A 174 -6.21 4.27 -2.31
C ILE A 174 -7.42 3.50 -2.83
N PRO A 175 -7.33 2.23 -3.29
CA PRO A 175 -8.49 1.50 -3.79
C PRO A 175 -9.60 1.33 -2.75
N ALA A 176 -9.24 1.06 -1.49
CA ALA A 176 -10.21 0.94 -0.39
C ALA A 176 -10.79 2.32 -0.01
N LEU A 177 -9.95 3.37 -0.02
CA LEU A 177 -10.37 4.73 0.29
C LEU A 177 -11.29 5.32 -0.79
N VAL A 178 -11.10 4.99 -2.05
CA VAL A 178 -12.01 5.38 -3.13
C VAL A 178 -13.39 4.76 -2.90
N ARG A 179 -13.47 3.47 -2.55
CA ARG A 179 -14.74 2.81 -2.20
C ARG A 179 -15.38 3.45 -0.96
N LEU A 180 -14.60 3.75 0.09
CA LEU A 180 -15.11 4.44 1.27
C LEU A 180 -15.62 5.85 0.92
N ASN A 181 -14.89 6.56 0.08
CA ASN A 181 -15.27 7.92 -0.31
C ASN A 181 -16.53 7.95 -1.20
N SER A 182 -16.78 6.89 -2.00
CA SER A 182 -17.99 6.74 -2.79
C SER A 182 -19.24 6.43 -1.97
N MET A 183 -19.10 5.94 -0.73
CA MET A 183 -20.24 5.83 0.19
C MET A 183 -20.76 7.22 0.54
N VAL A 184 -22.03 7.44 0.27
CA VAL A 184 -22.71 8.73 0.54
C VAL A 184 -22.79 8.98 2.06
N GLY A 185 -22.57 10.23 2.48
CA GLY A 185 -22.54 10.60 3.89
C GLY A 185 -21.31 10.05 4.64
N LEU A 186 -21.50 9.64 5.89
CA LEU A 186 -20.47 9.04 6.75
C LEU A 186 -19.28 9.96 7.09
N ASP A 187 -19.45 11.28 7.06
CA ASP A 187 -18.35 12.23 7.18
C ASP A 187 -17.56 12.07 8.47
N GLU A 188 -18.25 11.87 9.63
CA GLU A 188 -17.57 11.67 10.90
C GLU A 188 -16.82 10.33 10.95
N ILE A 189 -17.40 9.28 10.38
CA ILE A 189 -16.74 7.97 10.28
C ILE A 189 -15.52 8.04 9.37
N LYS A 190 -15.61 8.76 8.24
CA LYS A 190 -14.48 9.00 7.34
C LYS A 190 -13.34 9.74 8.02
N LYS A 191 -13.65 10.75 8.84
CA LYS A 191 -12.65 11.46 9.66
C LYS A 191 -12.00 10.53 10.68
N ASP A 192 -12.77 9.69 11.34
CA ASP A 192 -12.28 8.72 12.32
C ASP A 192 -11.37 7.67 11.70
N ILE A 193 -11.74 7.17 10.52
CA ILE A 193 -10.90 6.23 9.76
C ILE A 193 -9.58 6.91 9.37
N PHE A 194 -9.63 8.17 8.94
CA PHE A 194 -8.41 8.92 8.64
C PHE A 194 -7.45 8.98 9.84
N LYS A 195 -7.97 9.31 11.05
CA LYS A 195 -7.17 9.33 12.28
C LYS A 195 -6.55 7.95 12.57
N LYS A 196 -7.34 6.87 12.41
CA LYS A 196 -6.86 5.49 12.60
C LYS A 196 -5.78 5.12 11.61
N ILE A 197 -5.93 5.48 10.33
CA ILE A 197 -4.90 5.24 9.30
C ILE A 197 -3.59 5.90 9.71
N ILE A 198 -3.62 7.18 10.09
CA ILE A 198 -2.41 7.89 10.53
C ILE A 198 -1.79 7.23 11.76
N TYR A 199 -2.62 6.86 12.74
CA TYR A 199 -2.17 6.17 13.96
C TYR A 199 -1.44 4.85 13.66
N TYR A 200 -2.00 3.98 12.82
CA TYR A 200 -1.37 2.69 12.48
C TYR A 200 -0.16 2.83 11.54
N ILE A 201 -0.08 3.89 10.76
CA ILE A 201 1.13 4.19 9.98
C ILE A 201 2.28 4.60 10.91
N GLN A 202 1.99 5.38 11.95
CA GLN A 202 2.98 5.82 12.93
C GLN A 202 3.36 4.71 13.92
N ASN A 203 2.45 3.77 14.19
CA ASN A 203 2.60 2.69 15.18
C ASN A 203 2.40 1.30 14.54
N PRO A 204 3.31 0.83 13.65
CA PRO A 204 3.10 -0.39 12.87
C PRO A 204 3.12 -1.69 13.69
N HIS A 205 3.63 -1.65 14.92
CA HIS A 205 3.75 -2.83 15.81
C HIS A 205 2.75 -2.80 16.97
N ASN A 206 1.66 -2.09 16.80
CA ASN A 206 0.66 -1.98 17.85
C ASN A 206 -0.18 -3.28 17.94
N GLU A 207 -0.17 -3.91 19.11
CA GLU A 207 -0.95 -5.12 19.43
C GLU A 207 -2.24 -4.77 20.18
N GLU A 208 -2.94 -3.71 19.79
CA GLU A 208 -4.23 -3.36 20.39
C GLU A 208 -5.37 -4.24 19.89
N TYR A 209 -6.51 -4.17 20.61
CA TYR A 209 -7.73 -4.81 20.13
C TYR A 209 -8.22 -4.14 18.85
N LEU A 210 -8.35 -4.94 17.77
CA LEU A 210 -8.85 -4.47 16.48
C LEU A 210 -10.38 -4.55 16.35
N HIS A 211 -11.05 -5.05 17.41
CA HIS A 211 -12.47 -5.36 17.35
C HIS A 211 -13.32 -4.08 17.29
N THR A 212 -14.34 -4.13 16.42
CA THR A 212 -15.13 -2.96 16.03
C THR A 212 -16.62 -3.26 16.12
N ILE A 213 -17.39 -2.28 16.64
CA ILE A 213 -18.84 -2.28 16.59
C ILE A 213 -19.28 -1.37 15.44
N ILE A 214 -20.19 -1.86 14.62
CA ILE A 214 -20.86 -1.07 13.59
C ILE A 214 -22.36 -1.05 13.94
N SER A 215 -22.85 0.11 14.39
CA SER A 215 -24.26 0.28 14.71
C SER A 215 -24.99 1.14 13.68
N GLY A 216 -26.30 0.98 13.56
CA GLY A 216 -27.14 1.80 12.70
C GLY A 216 -28.40 1.10 12.23
N PRO A 217 -29.35 1.84 11.63
CA PRO A 217 -30.62 1.30 11.14
C PRO A 217 -30.44 0.29 10.01
N PRO A 218 -31.49 -0.47 9.62
CA PRO A 218 -31.42 -1.41 8.51
C PRO A 218 -31.19 -0.68 7.18
N GLY A 219 -30.52 -1.35 6.25
CA GLY A 219 -30.35 -0.81 4.88
C GLY A 219 -29.35 0.31 4.71
N VAL A 220 -28.63 0.74 5.77
CA VAL A 220 -27.61 1.84 5.66
C VAL A 220 -26.26 1.37 5.14
N GLY A 221 -26.09 0.11 4.75
CA GLY A 221 -24.83 -0.40 4.20
C GLY A 221 -23.80 -0.87 5.24
N LYS A 222 -24.22 -1.30 6.46
CA LYS A 222 -23.30 -1.79 7.50
C LYS A 222 -22.35 -2.87 7.00
N THR A 223 -22.86 -3.84 6.26
CA THR A 223 -22.07 -4.96 5.73
C THR A 223 -21.05 -4.51 4.70
N GLU A 224 -21.43 -3.61 3.78
CA GLU A 224 -20.49 -3.05 2.78
C GLU A 224 -19.42 -2.19 3.47
N PHE A 225 -19.81 -1.37 4.43
CA PHE A 225 -18.86 -0.61 5.24
C PHE A 225 -17.88 -1.54 5.98
N ALA A 226 -18.35 -2.63 6.59
CA ALA A 226 -17.51 -3.61 7.27
C ALA A 226 -16.46 -4.22 6.33
N ARG A 227 -16.83 -4.53 5.09
CA ARG A 227 -15.92 -5.05 4.06
C ARG A 227 -14.84 -4.03 3.66
N ILE A 228 -15.24 -2.78 3.47
CA ILE A 228 -14.30 -1.69 3.15
C ILE A 228 -13.36 -1.43 4.34
N TYR A 229 -13.91 -1.41 5.56
CA TYR A 229 -13.13 -1.24 6.78
C TYR A 229 -12.09 -2.34 6.94
N ALA A 230 -12.47 -3.59 6.75
CA ALA A 230 -11.56 -4.74 6.76
C ALA A 230 -10.45 -4.61 5.70
N ASP A 231 -10.79 -4.24 4.47
CA ASP A 231 -9.83 -4.04 3.37
C ASP A 231 -8.79 -2.95 3.70
N ILE A 232 -9.19 -1.87 4.37
CA ILE A 232 -8.26 -0.83 4.84
C ILE A 232 -7.22 -1.42 5.80
N PHE A 233 -7.62 -2.23 6.79
CA PHE A 233 -6.71 -2.81 7.78
C PHE A 233 -5.80 -3.90 7.21
N VAL A 234 -6.27 -4.65 6.22
CA VAL A 234 -5.43 -5.58 5.44
C VAL A 234 -4.35 -4.81 4.66
N ARG A 235 -4.74 -3.73 3.97
CA ARG A 235 -3.81 -2.90 3.19
C ARG A 235 -2.83 -2.10 4.04
N LEU A 236 -3.21 -1.75 5.27
CA LEU A 236 -2.29 -1.19 6.27
C LEU A 236 -1.24 -2.19 6.75
N GLY A 237 -1.44 -3.49 6.47
CA GLY A 237 -0.59 -4.56 6.97
C GLY A 237 -0.81 -4.90 8.44
N VAL A 238 -1.93 -4.44 9.03
CA VAL A 238 -2.34 -4.76 10.40
C VAL A 238 -2.90 -6.17 10.47
N LEU A 239 -3.64 -6.57 9.44
CA LEU A 239 -4.11 -7.94 9.24
C LEU A 239 -3.26 -8.62 8.17
N LYS A 240 -2.92 -9.89 8.38
CA LYS A 240 -2.04 -10.65 7.48
C LYS A 240 -2.80 -11.34 6.35
N SER A 241 -4.12 -11.51 6.51
CA SER A 241 -4.99 -12.20 5.56
C SER A 241 -6.17 -11.32 5.17
N ASP A 242 -6.58 -11.41 3.92
CA ASP A 242 -7.77 -10.77 3.38
C ASP A 242 -9.06 -11.59 3.59
N LYS A 243 -8.99 -12.62 4.43
CA LYS A 243 -10.16 -13.42 4.79
C LYS A 243 -11.22 -12.53 5.44
N PHE A 244 -12.42 -12.55 4.91
CA PHE A 244 -13.61 -11.94 5.50
C PHE A 244 -14.69 -13.01 5.62
N ILE A 245 -14.90 -13.50 6.84
CA ILE A 245 -15.88 -14.56 7.15
C ILE A 245 -17.12 -13.90 7.74
N GLU A 246 -18.21 -13.95 6.99
CA GLU A 246 -19.52 -13.47 7.41
C GLU A 246 -20.28 -14.59 8.07
N ILE A 247 -20.74 -14.35 9.29
CA ILE A 247 -21.48 -15.31 10.10
C ILE A 247 -22.75 -14.70 10.69
N LYS A 248 -23.69 -15.56 11.03
CA LYS A 248 -24.90 -15.23 11.78
C LYS A 248 -24.99 -16.11 13.04
N ARG A 249 -25.98 -15.83 13.90
CA ARG A 249 -26.23 -16.63 15.11
C ARG A 249 -26.24 -18.13 14.85
N ASP A 250 -26.92 -18.58 13.79
CA ASP A 250 -27.08 -20.00 13.48
C ASP A 250 -25.79 -20.71 13.06
N ASP A 251 -24.76 -19.95 12.69
CA ASP A 251 -23.41 -20.45 12.43
C ASP A 251 -22.64 -20.76 13.71
N LEU A 252 -22.91 -20.03 14.78
CA LEU A 252 -22.24 -20.12 16.08
C LEU A 252 -22.91 -21.16 16.97
N VAL A 253 -24.23 -21.13 17.04
CA VAL A 253 -25.02 -21.94 17.99
C VAL A 253 -25.24 -23.37 17.47
N GLY A 254 -24.97 -24.36 18.33
CA GLY A 254 -25.21 -25.75 18.02
C GLY A 254 -26.68 -26.14 18.21
N GLN A 255 -27.08 -27.23 17.59
CA GLN A 255 -28.46 -27.80 17.75
C GLN A 255 -28.61 -28.61 19.02
N TYR A 256 -27.49 -29.15 19.55
CA TYR A 256 -27.49 -30.01 20.73
C TYR A 256 -26.50 -29.48 21.78
N LEU A 257 -26.71 -29.85 23.03
CA LEU A 257 -25.81 -29.49 24.14
C LEU A 257 -24.39 -29.93 23.86
N GLY A 258 -23.41 -29.07 24.20
CA GLY A 258 -21.98 -29.29 24.00
C GLY A 258 -21.43 -29.06 22.58
N GLN A 259 -22.29 -28.68 21.63
CA GLN A 259 -21.85 -28.39 20.25
C GLN A 259 -21.49 -26.93 20.01
N THR A 260 -22.01 -26.00 20.80
CA THR A 260 -21.88 -24.58 20.59
C THR A 260 -20.44 -24.08 20.76
N ALA A 261 -19.78 -24.41 21.87
CA ALA A 261 -18.41 -23.96 22.11
C ALA A 261 -17.39 -24.47 21.07
N PRO A 262 -17.36 -25.78 20.70
CA PRO A 262 -16.48 -26.27 19.64
C PRO A 262 -16.75 -25.62 18.28
N ARG A 263 -18.03 -25.42 17.93
CA ARG A 263 -18.43 -24.81 16.66
C ARG A 263 -18.04 -23.34 16.59
N THR A 264 -18.28 -22.58 17.66
CA THR A 264 -17.89 -21.18 17.80
C THR A 264 -16.36 -21.05 17.73
N ARG A 265 -15.63 -21.91 18.45
CA ARG A 265 -14.17 -21.92 18.46
C ARG A 265 -13.60 -22.16 17.07
N LYS A 266 -14.13 -23.12 16.34
CA LYS A 266 -13.69 -23.41 14.97
C LYS A 266 -13.82 -22.20 14.05
N LEU A 267 -14.94 -21.47 14.12
CA LEU A 267 -15.13 -20.25 13.30
C LEU A 267 -14.15 -19.14 13.68
N LEU A 268 -13.86 -18.97 14.97
CA LEU A 268 -12.87 -18.02 15.45
C LEU A 268 -11.45 -18.38 14.96
N GLU A 269 -11.10 -19.69 14.99
CA GLU A 269 -9.82 -20.18 14.47
C GLU A 269 -9.70 -20.01 12.94
N GLU A 270 -10.78 -20.25 12.19
CA GLU A 270 -10.82 -20.01 10.74
C GLU A 270 -10.61 -18.52 10.38
N ALA A 271 -11.01 -17.59 11.26
CA ALA A 271 -10.90 -16.16 11.05
C ALA A 271 -9.53 -15.59 11.44
N MET A 272 -8.62 -16.41 11.96
CA MET A 272 -7.30 -15.95 12.36
C MET A 272 -6.56 -15.25 11.21
N ASP A 273 -5.82 -14.21 11.57
CA ASP A 273 -5.10 -13.28 10.67
C ASP A 273 -6.02 -12.44 9.76
N GLY A 274 -7.33 -12.65 9.77
CA GLY A 274 -8.33 -11.97 8.95
C GLY A 274 -9.44 -11.33 9.77
N VAL A 275 -10.66 -11.34 9.23
CA VAL A 275 -11.85 -10.69 9.81
C VAL A 275 -12.98 -11.69 9.96
N LEU A 276 -13.57 -11.73 11.15
CA LEU A 276 -14.86 -12.36 11.44
C LEU A 276 -15.92 -11.25 11.56
N PHE A 277 -16.94 -11.31 10.74
CA PHE A 277 -18.06 -10.37 10.74
C PHE A 277 -19.34 -11.07 11.19
N LEU A 278 -19.89 -10.65 12.32
CA LEU A 278 -21.16 -11.11 12.83
C LEU A 278 -22.26 -10.08 12.55
N ASP A 279 -23.11 -10.39 11.60
CA ASP A 279 -24.26 -9.56 11.30
C ASP A 279 -25.42 -9.86 12.27
N GLU A 280 -26.22 -8.82 12.55
CA GLU A 280 -27.34 -8.92 13.49
C GLU A 280 -26.93 -9.53 14.85
N ALA A 281 -25.78 -9.08 15.37
CA ALA A 281 -25.14 -9.67 16.55
C ALA A 281 -26.05 -9.64 17.82
N TYR A 282 -27.04 -8.76 17.86
CA TYR A 282 -28.07 -8.75 18.92
C TYR A 282 -28.88 -10.06 18.99
N SER A 283 -29.01 -10.78 17.85
CA SER A 283 -29.70 -12.06 17.78
C SER A 283 -29.02 -13.16 18.58
N LEU A 284 -27.73 -13.01 18.87
CA LEU A 284 -26.95 -13.93 19.70
C LEU A 284 -27.31 -13.81 21.19
N GLY A 285 -27.93 -12.69 21.59
CA GLY A 285 -28.40 -12.46 22.96
C GLY A 285 -29.92 -12.46 23.04
N ASN A 286 -30.44 -12.61 24.27
CA ASN A 286 -31.86 -12.52 24.57
C ASN A 286 -32.01 -11.63 25.81
N GLN A 287 -32.93 -10.67 25.82
CA GLN A 287 -33.23 -9.81 26.99
C GLN A 287 -33.55 -10.61 28.23
N GLU A 288 -34.23 -11.77 28.09
CA GLU A 288 -34.56 -12.64 29.18
C GLU A 288 -33.37 -13.45 29.72
N LYS A 289 -32.24 -13.50 29.03
CA LYS A 289 -31.00 -14.23 29.37
C LYS A 289 -31.22 -15.74 29.62
N ARG A 290 -32.24 -16.31 28.99
CA ARG A 290 -32.64 -17.74 29.18
C ARG A 290 -31.99 -18.68 28.17
N ASP A 291 -31.34 -18.19 27.12
CA ASP A 291 -30.71 -19.03 26.10
C ASP A 291 -29.30 -19.42 26.55
N SER A 292 -29.17 -20.63 27.06
CA SER A 292 -27.90 -21.19 27.52
C SER A 292 -26.91 -21.43 26.38
N PHE A 293 -27.35 -21.74 25.15
CA PHE A 293 -26.50 -21.92 23.99
C PHE A 293 -25.86 -20.63 23.53
N SER A 294 -26.65 -19.56 23.45
CA SER A 294 -26.12 -18.23 23.13
C SER A 294 -25.13 -17.75 24.19
N LYS A 295 -25.38 -18.03 25.46
CA LYS A 295 -24.44 -17.72 26.53
C LYS A 295 -23.12 -18.44 26.35
N GLU A 296 -23.14 -19.74 26.04
CA GLU A 296 -21.94 -20.55 25.77
C GLU A 296 -21.12 -19.95 24.60
N ALA A 297 -21.78 -19.53 23.51
CA ALA A 297 -21.13 -18.87 22.38
C ALA A 297 -20.50 -17.53 22.76
N ILE A 298 -21.24 -16.68 23.50
CA ILE A 298 -20.74 -15.37 23.95
C ILE A 298 -19.52 -15.51 24.88
N ASP A 299 -19.56 -16.47 25.81
CA ASP A 299 -18.46 -16.72 26.75
C ASP A 299 -17.21 -17.23 25.99
N MET A 300 -17.38 -18.13 25.02
CA MET A 300 -16.30 -18.60 24.15
C MET A 300 -15.69 -17.46 23.32
N ILE A 301 -16.51 -16.62 22.70
CA ILE A 301 -16.06 -15.44 21.96
C ILE A 301 -15.27 -14.52 22.88
N ASN A 302 -15.81 -14.19 24.05
CA ASN A 302 -15.19 -13.29 25.01
C ASN A 302 -13.82 -13.77 25.51
N GLN A 303 -13.69 -15.10 25.76
CA GLN A 303 -12.43 -15.71 26.09
C GLN A 303 -11.43 -15.59 24.93
N TYR A 304 -11.84 -15.96 23.73
CA TYR A 304 -10.99 -15.98 22.53
C TYR A 304 -10.49 -14.59 22.15
N LEU A 305 -11.34 -13.54 22.24
CA LEU A 305 -10.94 -12.16 22.02
C LEU A 305 -9.83 -11.71 22.97
N SER A 306 -9.81 -12.25 24.20
CA SER A 306 -8.76 -11.91 25.19
C SER A 306 -7.45 -12.64 24.91
N GLU A 307 -7.53 -13.93 24.51
CA GLU A 307 -6.37 -14.78 24.26
C GLU A 307 -5.64 -14.43 22.95
N GLN A 308 -6.39 -13.99 21.94
CA GLN A 308 -5.88 -13.75 20.59
C GLN A 308 -5.86 -12.25 20.22
N LYS A 309 -5.53 -11.41 21.20
CA LYS A 309 -5.44 -9.95 21.04
C LYS A 309 -4.52 -9.59 19.85
N GLY A 310 -4.98 -8.69 18.97
CA GLY A 310 -4.20 -8.18 17.84
C GLY A 310 -4.00 -9.15 16.67
N LYS A 311 -4.45 -10.41 16.79
CA LYS A 311 -4.22 -11.43 15.75
C LYS A 311 -5.32 -11.54 14.72
N PHE A 312 -6.50 -11.04 14.98
CA PHE A 312 -7.62 -11.00 14.06
C PHE A 312 -8.57 -9.84 14.44
N MET A 313 -9.45 -9.49 13.51
CA MET A 313 -10.46 -8.47 13.75
C MET A 313 -11.86 -9.12 13.86
N PHE A 314 -12.55 -8.85 14.95
CA PHE A 314 -13.94 -9.20 15.11
C PHE A 314 -14.82 -7.97 14.96
N ILE A 315 -15.69 -7.99 13.95
CA ILE A 315 -16.64 -6.91 13.68
C ILE A 315 -18.03 -7.43 13.99
N ILE A 316 -18.77 -6.70 14.82
CA ILE A 316 -20.16 -6.96 15.10
C ILE A 316 -21.03 -5.84 14.55
N ALA A 317 -22.16 -6.19 13.94
CA ALA A 317 -23.13 -5.24 13.41
C ALA A 317 -24.51 -5.44 14.01
N GLY A 318 -25.23 -4.33 14.18
CA GLY A 318 -26.59 -4.36 14.71
C GLY A 318 -27.15 -2.99 15.09
N TYR A 319 -28.28 -2.99 15.76
CA TYR A 319 -28.84 -1.78 16.38
C TYR A 319 -28.15 -1.51 17.72
N GLU A 320 -27.80 -0.28 18.01
CA GLU A 320 -27.04 0.06 19.19
C GLU A 320 -27.73 -0.33 20.49
N GLU A 321 -29.03 -0.03 20.58
CA GLU A 321 -29.84 -0.36 21.76
C GLU A 321 -29.95 -1.88 21.98
N ASP A 322 -30.15 -2.64 20.87
CA ASP A 322 -30.29 -4.10 20.95
C ASP A 322 -28.93 -4.76 21.24
N LEU A 323 -27.82 -4.26 20.70
CA LEU A 323 -26.48 -4.73 21.06
C LEU A 323 -26.21 -4.56 22.55
N ASN A 324 -26.60 -3.43 23.13
CA ASN A 324 -26.42 -3.14 24.56
C ASN A 324 -27.33 -4.01 25.44
N SER A 325 -28.61 -4.11 25.10
CA SER A 325 -29.61 -4.82 25.90
C SER A 325 -29.56 -6.34 25.74
N CYS A 326 -29.21 -6.85 24.56
CA CYS A 326 -29.16 -8.29 24.27
C CYS A 326 -27.75 -8.86 24.41
N LEU A 327 -26.76 -8.35 23.66
CA LEU A 327 -25.42 -8.94 23.59
C LEU A 327 -24.55 -8.58 24.81
N PHE A 328 -24.33 -7.28 25.04
CA PHE A 328 -23.44 -6.82 26.11
C PHE A 328 -24.02 -6.97 27.51
N ALA A 329 -25.35 -7.11 27.64
CA ALA A 329 -25.98 -7.41 28.91
C ALA A 329 -25.64 -8.82 29.43
N TYR A 330 -25.28 -9.78 28.55
CA TYR A 330 -24.80 -11.10 28.98
C TYR A 330 -23.41 -11.04 29.58
N ASN A 331 -22.53 -10.25 28.98
CA ASN A 331 -21.14 -10.12 29.44
C ASN A 331 -20.65 -8.69 29.27
N GLN A 332 -20.68 -7.90 30.34
CA GLN A 332 -20.21 -6.51 30.36
C GLN A 332 -18.71 -6.40 30.02
N GLY A 333 -17.91 -7.42 30.30
CA GLY A 333 -16.49 -7.48 29.98
C GLY A 333 -16.24 -7.51 28.47
N MET A 334 -17.16 -8.07 27.68
CA MET A 334 -17.03 -8.15 26.23
C MET A 334 -16.99 -6.77 25.58
N ARG A 335 -17.81 -5.80 26.05
CA ARG A 335 -17.83 -4.42 25.52
C ARG A 335 -16.46 -3.77 25.54
N ARG A 336 -15.65 -4.01 26.57
CA ARG A 336 -14.31 -3.42 26.75
C ARG A 336 -13.27 -3.90 25.73
N ARG A 337 -13.56 -4.94 24.96
CA ARG A 337 -12.68 -5.47 23.91
C ARG A 337 -12.92 -4.81 22.56
N PHE A 338 -14.00 -4.07 22.42
CA PHE A 338 -14.33 -3.30 21.22
C PHE A 338 -13.92 -1.85 21.42
N HIS A 339 -12.71 -1.51 20.98
CA HIS A 339 -12.17 -0.15 21.11
C HIS A 339 -12.72 0.81 20.06
N SER A 340 -13.27 0.28 18.99
CA SER A 340 -13.81 1.07 17.89
C SER A 340 -15.30 0.91 17.79
N HIS A 341 -16.01 2.03 17.67
CA HIS A 341 -17.44 2.08 17.43
C HIS A 341 -17.74 3.06 16.31
N SER A 342 -18.37 2.56 15.24
CA SER A 342 -18.82 3.35 14.10
C SER A 342 -20.34 3.31 14.05
N ASN A 343 -20.97 4.43 14.36
CA ASN A 343 -22.43 4.57 14.30
C ASN A 343 -22.82 5.16 12.95
N ILE A 344 -23.44 4.35 12.08
CA ILE A 344 -23.97 4.77 10.79
C ILE A 344 -25.38 5.29 11.00
N SER A 345 -25.53 6.61 11.01
CA SER A 345 -26.85 7.26 11.09
C SER A 345 -27.67 6.99 9.81
N GLY A 346 -29.00 7.13 9.91
CA GLY A 346 -29.85 7.11 8.73
C GLY A 346 -29.53 8.24 7.77
N TYR A 347 -29.79 8.02 6.49
CA TYR A 347 -29.52 9.01 5.44
C TYR A 347 -30.49 10.19 5.49
N LYS A 348 -29.96 11.39 5.24
CA LYS A 348 -30.77 12.59 4.99
C LYS A 348 -31.42 12.52 3.61
N PRO A 349 -32.51 13.28 3.36
CA PRO A 349 -33.18 13.27 2.05
C PRO A 349 -32.23 13.55 0.86
N ASP A 350 -31.30 14.48 1.02
CA ASP A 350 -30.33 14.82 -0.03
C ASP A 350 -29.30 13.69 -0.26
N GLU A 351 -28.93 12.97 0.78
CA GLU A 351 -28.06 11.80 0.70
C GLU A 351 -28.77 10.63 0.01
N LEU A 352 -30.04 10.40 0.32
CA LEU A 352 -30.87 9.41 -0.39
C LEU A 352 -30.95 9.72 -1.87
N ARG A 353 -31.17 10.99 -2.22
CA ARG A 353 -31.17 11.43 -3.62
C ARG A 353 -29.84 11.11 -4.31
N GLN A 354 -28.72 11.35 -3.65
CA GLN A 354 -27.42 11.01 -4.21
C GLN A 354 -27.25 9.51 -4.43
N ILE A 355 -27.71 8.67 -3.49
CA ILE A 355 -27.66 7.21 -3.61
C ILE A 355 -28.47 6.71 -4.82
N PHE A 356 -29.62 7.34 -5.12
CA PHE A 356 -30.44 6.98 -6.28
C PHE A 356 -29.85 7.42 -7.63
N LEU A 357 -28.90 8.34 -7.64
CA LEU A 357 -28.29 8.88 -8.87
C LEU A 357 -26.96 8.19 -9.24
N VAL A 358 -26.47 7.30 -8.39
CA VAL A 358 -25.28 6.47 -8.59
C VAL A 358 -25.68 5.13 -9.17
#